data_18d02421dc4ce35fc109dcc47b024348
#
_entry.id   18d02421dc4ce35fc109dcc47b024348
#
_cell.length_a   1.000
_cell.length_b   1.000
_cell.length_c   1.000
_cell.angle_alpha   90.00
_cell.angle_beta   90.00
_cell.angle_gamma   90.00
#
_symmetry.space_group_name_H-M   'P 1'
#
loop_
_entity.id
_entity.type
_entity.pdbx_description
1 polymer ?
#
loop_
_entity_poly.entity_id
_entity_poly.type
_entity_poly.pdbx_seq_one_letter_code
_entity_poly.pdbx_strand_id
1 'polypeptide(L)'
;MSKIKKSRTLFSSFLLVVAAFIWGTTFVAQKEGLEQIGNFTFLALRSYLAVVFLTPVSLFIYKNNKKRIGDGEHGEHKTFISKKLIIGGVLCGTTVCFASLVQQYGIMYSGVGKSGFLTTLYILMVPILGIFLKRKIKPILWLCVVIATVGMYFLCVTETGGITIGDVLLIMCAFLFAVQIMIVDHFVKTLDGVRLSLVQFAVAAVISTVGMFIFEEVDPVAIGNAAFSIFYAGVLSSGIAFTLQVVAQKNLNPTVASLIMSLESVFAALAGAFFGERLTPNEIFGCALVFVAIILAQVPVENLIKIRRK
;
A
#
# COMPACT_ATOMS: atom_id res chain seq x y z
N MET A 1 -1.53 26.32 -10.69
CA MET A 1 -0.71 25.54 -9.74
C MET A 1 0.73 25.99 -9.89
N SER A 2 1.45 26.36 -8.80
CA SER A 2 2.85 26.76 -8.89
C SER A 2 3.73 25.61 -9.40
N LYS A 3 4.83 25.89 -10.16
CA LYS A 3 5.78 24.88 -10.66
C LYS A 3 6.25 23.94 -9.54
N ILE A 4 6.48 24.47 -8.34
CA ILE A 4 6.92 23.70 -7.16
C ILE A 4 5.86 22.67 -6.73
N LYS A 5 4.58 23.04 -6.70
CA LYS A 5 3.50 22.11 -6.33
C LYS A 5 3.35 20.98 -7.36
N LYS A 6 3.50 21.29 -8.65
CA LYS A 6 3.45 20.30 -9.73
C LYS A 6 4.61 19.29 -9.62
N SER A 7 5.82 19.78 -9.33
CA SER A 7 7.01 18.94 -9.14
C SER A 7 6.85 17.97 -7.96
N ARG A 8 6.34 18.48 -6.82
CA ARG A 8 6.10 17.63 -5.62
C ARG A 8 5.04 16.55 -5.87
N THR A 9 3.96 16.90 -6.57
CA THR A 9 2.92 15.91 -6.94
C THR A 9 3.49 14.82 -7.85
N LEU A 10 4.28 15.19 -8.86
CA LEU A 10 4.89 14.24 -9.78
C LEU A 10 5.87 13.31 -9.07
N PHE A 11 6.72 13.86 -8.20
CA PHE A 11 7.65 13.06 -7.39
C PHE A 11 6.88 12.08 -6.46
N SER A 12 5.83 12.55 -5.79
CA SER A 12 4.99 11.67 -4.95
C SER A 12 4.30 10.57 -5.76
N SER A 13 3.84 10.88 -6.98
CA SER A 13 3.28 9.86 -7.89
C SER A 13 4.34 8.81 -8.27
N PHE A 14 5.56 9.23 -8.55
CA PHE A 14 6.67 8.31 -8.85
C PHE A 14 6.97 7.39 -7.65
N LEU A 15 6.99 7.91 -6.42
CA LEU A 15 7.18 7.09 -5.22
C LEU A 15 6.10 6.01 -5.09
N LEU A 16 4.84 6.33 -5.42
CA LEU A 16 3.75 5.35 -5.41
C LEU A 16 3.87 4.29 -6.50
N VAL A 17 4.38 4.65 -7.68
CA VAL A 17 4.66 3.67 -8.75
C VAL A 17 5.73 2.68 -8.29
N VAL A 18 6.79 3.17 -7.63
CA VAL A 18 7.83 2.30 -7.04
C VAL A 18 7.25 1.40 -5.96
N ALA A 19 6.40 1.94 -5.08
CA ALA A 19 5.72 1.15 -4.06
C ALA A 19 4.84 0.06 -4.66
N ALA A 20 4.04 0.40 -5.68
CA ALA A 20 3.19 -0.54 -6.41
C ALA A 20 4.01 -1.65 -7.10
N PHE A 21 5.16 -1.32 -7.68
CA PHE A 21 6.08 -2.31 -8.25
C PHE A 21 6.57 -3.31 -7.20
N ILE A 22 7.03 -2.80 -6.05
CA ILE A 22 7.49 -3.67 -4.94
C ILE A 22 6.35 -4.56 -4.45
N TRP A 23 5.14 -4.02 -4.27
CA TRP A 23 4.00 -4.81 -3.81
C TRP A 23 3.55 -5.86 -4.82
N GLY A 24 3.50 -5.51 -6.11
CA GLY A 24 3.16 -6.47 -7.16
C GLY A 24 4.06 -7.70 -7.15
N THR A 25 5.37 -7.49 -6.99
CA THR A 25 6.33 -8.60 -6.89
C THR A 25 6.31 -9.30 -5.52
N THR A 26 5.82 -8.63 -4.46
CA THR A 26 5.74 -9.19 -3.11
C THR A 26 4.69 -10.30 -2.99
N PHE A 27 3.64 -10.32 -3.80
CA PHE A 27 2.60 -11.35 -3.71
C PHE A 27 3.16 -12.76 -3.87
N VAL A 28 4.10 -12.96 -4.80
CA VAL A 28 4.77 -14.25 -4.99
C VAL A 28 5.57 -14.63 -3.75
N ALA A 29 6.47 -13.77 -3.31
CA ALA A 29 7.29 -14.01 -2.13
C ALA A 29 6.42 -14.25 -0.86
N GLN A 30 5.31 -13.51 -0.73
CA GLN A 30 4.39 -13.68 0.39
C GLN A 30 3.71 -15.04 0.36
N LYS A 31 3.26 -15.52 -0.80
CA LYS A 31 2.66 -16.85 -0.94
C LYS A 31 3.65 -17.95 -0.57
N GLU A 32 4.86 -17.91 -1.14
CA GLU A 32 5.93 -18.87 -0.83
C GLU A 32 6.28 -18.89 0.68
N GLY A 33 6.36 -17.72 1.31
CA GLY A 33 6.64 -17.63 2.75
C GLY A 33 5.52 -18.21 3.61
N LEU A 34 4.26 -18.00 3.22
CA LEU A 34 3.09 -18.50 3.94
C LEU A 34 2.86 -20.01 3.78
N GLU A 35 3.46 -20.64 2.77
CA GLU A 35 3.49 -22.10 2.63
C GLU A 35 4.45 -22.76 3.65
N GLN A 36 5.39 -22.00 4.21
CA GLN A 36 6.40 -22.51 5.15
C GLN A 36 6.04 -22.21 6.61
N ILE A 37 5.48 -21.03 6.91
CA ILE A 37 5.23 -20.56 8.26
C ILE A 37 3.81 -19.94 8.39
N GLY A 38 3.33 -19.88 9.63
CA GLY A 38 2.01 -19.32 9.94
C GLY A 38 1.89 -17.83 9.61
N ASN A 39 0.64 -17.37 9.45
CA ASN A 39 0.31 -16.00 9.06
C ASN A 39 0.77 -14.95 10.06
N PHE A 40 0.60 -15.22 11.37
CA PHE A 40 1.05 -14.32 12.43
C PHE A 40 2.56 -14.28 12.53
N THR A 41 3.23 -15.44 12.42
CA THR A 41 4.70 -15.55 12.42
C THR A 41 5.29 -14.76 11.25
N PHE A 42 4.76 -14.94 10.04
CA PHE A 42 5.21 -14.20 8.87
C PHE A 42 5.03 -12.70 9.05
N LEU A 43 3.85 -12.26 9.53
CA LEU A 43 3.57 -10.83 9.75
C LEU A 43 4.43 -10.24 10.86
N ALA A 44 4.66 -10.97 11.96
CA ALA A 44 5.53 -10.52 13.05
C ALA A 44 6.96 -10.28 12.55
N LEU A 45 7.55 -11.29 11.91
CA LEU A 45 8.94 -11.23 11.45
C LEU A 45 9.17 -10.15 10.39
N ARG A 46 8.26 -10.03 9.38
CA ARG A 46 8.35 -8.96 8.38
C ARG A 46 8.21 -7.57 9.01
N SER A 47 7.36 -7.44 10.04
CA SER A 47 7.15 -6.16 10.73
C SER A 47 8.36 -5.78 11.59
N TYR A 48 9.00 -6.73 12.28
CA TYR A 48 10.26 -6.49 12.99
C TYR A 48 11.38 -6.07 12.06
N LEU A 49 11.52 -6.71 10.90
CA LEU A 49 12.51 -6.31 9.90
C LEU A 49 12.26 -4.88 9.38
N ALA A 50 11.00 -4.50 9.18
CA ALA A 50 10.65 -3.13 8.84
C ALA A 50 11.06 -2.14 9.94
N VAL A 51 10.80 -2.47 11.22
CA VAL A 51 11.21 -1.63 12.37
C VAL A 51 12.73 -1.50 12.44
N VAL A 52 13.46 -2.60 12.31
CA VAL A 52 14.93 -2.59 12.33
C VAL A 52 15.48 -1.72 11.19
N PHE A 53 14.93 -1.85 10.00
CA PHE A 53 15.32 -1.04 8.83
C PHE A 53 14.97 0.44 9.00
N LEU A 54 13.74 0.76 9.46
CA LEU A 54 13.25 2.14 9.56
C LEU A 54 13.84 2.91 10.73
N THR A 55 14.29 2.25 11.79
CA THR A 55 14.84 2.92 12.98
C THR A 55 16.05 3.80 12.64
N PRO A 56 17.14 3.31 12.01
CA PRO A 56 18.28 4.15 11.65
C PRO A 56 17.90 5.24 10.64
N VAL A 57 17.05 4.93 9.66
CA VAL A 57 16.56 5.92 8.66
C VAL A 57 15.80 7.06 9.34
N SER A 58 14.87 6.71 10.23
CA SER A 58 14.06 7.68 10.97
C SER A 58 14.90 8.58 11.90
N LEU A 59 15.87 7.99 12.60
CA LEU A 59 16.81 8.73 13.46
C LEU A 59 17.71 9.68 12.65
N PHE A 60 18.20 9.24 11.51
CA PHE A 60 19.02 10.06 10.62
C PHE A 60 18.24 11.28 10.11
N ILE A 61 17.03 11.07 9.59
CA ILE A 61 16.17 12.15 9.11
C ILE A 61 15.82 13.12 10.24
N TYR A 62 15.48 12.60 11.42
CA TYR A 62 15.16 13.44 12.56
C TYR A 62 16.34 14.34 13.00
N LYS A 63 17.55 13.76 13.11
CA LYS A 63 18.76 14.50 13.46
C LYS A 63 19.10 15.58 12.43
N ASN A 64 18.97 15.27 11.13
CA ASN A 64 19.22 16.24 10.06
C ASN A 64 18.20 17.39 10.05
N ASN A 65 16.93 17.08 10.26
CA ASN A 65 15.89 18.10 10.32
C ASN A 65 16.09 19.01 11.54
N LYS A 66 16.45 18.45 12.70
CA LYS A 66 16.77 19.23 13.90
C LYS A 66 17.95 20.20 13.69
N LYS A 67 19.01 19.78 12.99
CA LYS A 67 20.14 20.65 12.65
C LYS A 67 19.77 21.79 11.70
N ARG A 68 18.80 21.58 10.79
CA ARG A 68 18.39 22.60 9.78
C ARG A 68 17.45 23.66 10.34
N ILE A 69 16.66 23.34 11.36
CA ILE A 69 15.62 24.23 11.90
C ILE A 69 16.20 25.17 12.98
N GLY A 70 17.33 24.84 13.62
CA GLY A 70 17.89 25.61 14.73
C GLY A 70 17.00 25.53 15.99
N ASP A 71 17.47 26.11 17.10
CA ASP A 71 16.76 26.02 18.40
C ASP A 71 15.56 27.01 18.53
N GLY A 72 15.21 27.75 17.46
CA GLY A 72 14.28 28.89 17.50
C GLY A 72 12.83 28.63 17.09
N GLU A 73 12.49 27.56 16.42
CA GLU A 73 11.10 27.29 16.01
C GLU A 73 10.33 26.41 17.00
N HIS A 74 9.21 26.95 17.50
CA HIS A 74 8.23 26.21 18.30
C HIS A 74 7.39 25.32 17.41
N GLY A 75 7.63 23.99 17.41
CA GLY A 75 6.85 23.03 16.62
C GLY A 75 7.00 21.59 17.09
N GLU A 76 6.16 20.70 16.55
CA GLU A 76 6.11 19.23 16.81
C GLU A 76 7.44 18.49 16.52
N HIS A 77 8.47 19.19 16.04
CA HIS A 77 9.80 18.63 15.73
C HIS A 77 10.73 18.48 16.95
N LYS A 78 10.34 19.01 18.14
CA LYS A 78 11.22 18.97 19.34
C LYS A 78 11.41 17.56 19.91
N THR A 79 10.42 16.70 19.81
CA THR A 79 10.47 15.31 20.34
C THR A 79 10.44 14.30 19.21
N PHE A 80 11.25 13.24 19.32
CA PHE A 80 11.24 12.15 18.36
C PHE A 80 9.88 11.41 18.36
N ILE A 81 9.28 11.25 19.55
CA ILE A 81 7.98 10.64 19.76
C ILE A 81 7.03 11.69 20.35
N SER A 82 5.91 11.98 19.67
CA SER A 82 4.82 12.84 20.18
C SER A 82 3.55 12.01 20.44
N LYS A 83 2.67 12.49 21.32
CA LYS A 83 1.37 11.83 21.58
C LYS A 83 0.57 11.62 20.29
N LYS A 84 0.57 12.60 19.39
CA LYS A 84 -0.11 12.51 18.09
C LYS A 84 0.51 11.44 17.18
N LEU A 85 1.85 11.27 17.20
CA LEU A 85 2.55 10.24 16.46
C LEU A 85 2.17 8.85 16.98
N ILE A 86 2.08 8.67 18.31
CA ILE A 86 1.65 7.40 18.90
C ILE A 86 0.22 7.07 18.48
N ILE A 87 -0.72 8.03 18.61
CA ILE A 87 -2.12 7.80 18.21
C ILE A 87 -2.22 7.45 16.73
N GLY A 88 -1.57 8.24 15.85
CA GLY A 88 -1.56 7.96 14.40
C GLY A 88 -0.91 6.62 14.07
N GLY A 89 0.21 6.30 14.70
CA GLY A 89 0.92 5.03 14.51
C GLY A 89 0.13 3.83 15.02
N VAL A 90 -0.56 3.95 16.16
CA VAL A 90 -1.43 2.87 16.67
C VAL A 90 -2.60 2.64 15.73
N LEU A 91 -3.30 3.68 15.28
CA LEU A 91 -4.42 3.54 14.35
C LEU A 91 -3.98 2.96 13.01
N CYS A 92 -2.90 3.49 12.41
CA CYS A 92 -2.34 2.95 11.15
C CYS A 92 -1.83 1.52 11.35
N GLY A 93 -1.11 1.25 12.45
CA GLY A 93 -0.49 -0.05 12.72
C GLY A 93 -1.52 -1.14 12.98
N THR A 94 -2.55 -0.86 13.76
CA THR A 94 -3.65 -1.79 13.98
C THR A 94 -4.37 -2.10 12.67
N THR A 95 -4.68 -1.08 11.87
CA THR A 95 -5.40 -1.26 10.61
C THR A 95 -4.57 -2.04 9.59
N VAL A 96 -3.26 -1.70 9.43
CA VAL A 96 -2.37 -2.43 8.51
C VAL A 96 -2.13 -3.86 8.97
N CYS A 97 -2.04 -4.10 10.28
CA CYS A 97 -1.89 -5.44 10.83
C CYS A 97 -3.08 -6.34 10.44
N PHE A 98 -4.30 -5.90 10.74
CA PHE A 98 -5.50 -6.68 10.39
C PHE A 98 -5.69 -6.78 8.87
N ALA A 99 -5.44 -5.71 8.11
CA ALA A 99 -5.49 -5.77 6.65
C ALA A 99 -4.53 -6.82 6.09
N SER A 100 -3.29 -6.84 6.59
CA SER A 100 -2.27 -7.79 6.14
C SER A 100 -2.58 -9.23 6.56
N LEU A 101 -3.10 -9.45 7.77
CA LEU A 101 -3.52 -10.80 8.21
C LEU A 101 -4.63 -11.34 7.32
N VAL A 102 -5.68 -10.54 7.10
CA VAL A 102 -6.80 -10.93 6.26
C VAL A 102 -6.36 -11.15 4.80
N GLN A 103 -5.43 -10.32 4.30
CA GLN A 103 -4.82 -10.52 2.99
C GLN A 103 -4.07 -11.84 2.89
N GLN A 104 -3.23 -12.15 3.87
CA GLN A 104 -2.45 -13.38 3.89
C GLN A 104 -3.34 -14.63 3.87
N TYR A 105 -4.37 -14.64 4.72
CA TYR A 105 -5.36 -15.72 4.68
C TYR A 105 -6.08 -15.78 3.31
N GLY A 106 -6.44 -14.65 2.73
CA GLY A 106 -7.08 -14.59 1.42
C GLY A 106 -6.20 -15.15 0.30
N ILE A 107 -4.90 -14.83 0.29
CA ILE A 107 -3.92 -15.31 -0.70
C ILE A 107 -3.77 -16.84 -0.67
N MET A 108 -3.87 -17.45 0.51
CA MET A 108 -3.77 -18.92 0.64
C MET A 108 -4.92 -19.66 -0.06
N TYR A 109 -6.09 -19.03 -0.15
CA TYR A 109 -7.30 -19.64 -0.75
C TYR A 109 -7.65 -19.09 -2.14
N SER A 110 -6.85 -18.15 -2.65
CA SER A 110 -7.03 -17.54 -3.97
C SER A 110 -5.71 -17.55 -4.76
N GLY A 111 -5.79 -17.55 -6.09
CA GLY A 111 -4.60 -17.38 -6.94
C GLY A 111 -3.95 -15.99 -6.76
N VAL A 112 -2.65 -15.88 -7.05
CA VAL A 112 -1.88 -14.63 -6.87
C VAL A 112 -2.48 -13.48 -7.67
N GLY A 113 -2.84 -13.69 -8.94
CA GLY A 113 -3.45 -12.67 -9.79
C GLY A 113 -4.80 -12.19 -9.26
N LYS A 114 -5.69 -13.11 -8.87
CA LYS A 114 -6.99 -12.79 -8.28
C LYS A 114 -6.85 -12.07 -6.94
N SER A 115 -5.86 -12.45 -6.13
CA SER A 115 -5.54 -11.78 -4.87
C SER A 115 -5.11 -10.33 -5.08
N GLY A 116 -4.25 -10.07 -6.07
CA GLY A 116 -3.87 -8.72 -6.46
C GLY A 116 -5.08 -7.87 -6.88
N PHE A 117 -5.96 -8.40 -7.71
CA PHE A 117 -7.20 -7.72 -8.11
C PHE A 117 -8.11 -7.37 -6.94
N LEU A 118 -8.47 -8.38 -6.14
CA LEU A 118 -9.43 -8.18 -5.05
C LEU A 118 -8.89 -7.24 -3.98
N THR A 119 -7.59 -7.31 -3.69
CA THR A 119 -6.92 -6.36 -2.77
C THR A 119 -7.01 -4.92 -3.32
N THR A 120 -6.79 -4.72 -4.62
CA THR A 120 -6.81 -3.37 -5.21
C THR A 120 -8.21 -2.76 -5.33
N LEU A 121 -9.28 -3.47 -5.01
CA LEU A 121 -10.62 -2.89 -4.91
C LEU A 121 -10.72 -1.75 -3.87
N TYR A 122 -9.67 -1.51 -3.07
CA TYR A 122 -9.58 -0.29 -2.26
C TYR A 122 -9.69 0.99 -3.11
N ILE A 123 -9.42 0.95 -4.42
CA ILE A 123 -9.62 2.11 -5.31
C ILE A 123 -11.08 2.58 -5.40
N LEU A 124 -12.03 1.65 -5.26
CA LEU A 124 -13.46 1.97 -5.15
C LEU A 124 -13.81 2.46 -3.75
N MET A 125 -13.23 1.83 -2.74
CA MET A 125 -13.59 2.06 -1.34
C MET A 125 -13.04 3.39 -0.82
N VAL A 126 -11.84 3.80 -1.22
CA VAL A 126 -11.22 5.08 -0.82
C VAL A 126 -12.08 6.30 -1.19
N PRO A 127 -12.54 6.49 -2.44
CA PRO A 127 -13.43 7.61 -2.75
C PRO A 127 -14.80 7.49 -2.04
N ILE A 128 -15.36 6.30 -1.87
CA ILE A 128 -16.60 6.09 -1.11
C ILE A 128 -16.42 6.57 0.33
N LEU A 129 -15.38 6.10 1.04
CA LEU A 129 -15.03 6.58 2.38
C LEU A 129 -14.78 8.10 2.40
N GLY A 130 -14.19 8.65 1.34
CA GLY A 130 -13.99 10.08 1.16
C GLY A 130 -15.31 10.86 1.17
N ILE A 131 -16.38 10.36 0.57
CA ILE A 131 -17.72 10.97 0.59
C ILE A 131 -18.26 10.99 2.03
N PHE A 132 -18.19 9.88 2.76
CA PHE A 132 -18.62 9.82 4.16
C PHE A 132 -17.86 10.83 5.04
N LEU A 133 -16.61 11.13 4.71
CA LEU A 133 -15.79 12.15 5.35
C LEU A 133 -16.01 13.56 4.74
N LYS A 134 -17.11 13.76 4.00
CA LYS A 134 -17.52 15.04 3.36
C LYS A 134 -16.46 15.64 2.42
N ARG A 135 -15.61 14.78 1.81
CA ARG A 135 -14.63 15.23 0.82
C ARG A 135 -15.28 15.36 -0.56
N LYS A 136 -14.99 16.45 -1.23
CA LYS A 136 -15.43 16.65 -2.64
C LYS A 136 -14.47 15.90 -3.56
N ILE A 137 -15.00 14.90 -4.29
CA ILE A 137 -14.26 14.13 -5.27
C ILE A 137 -14.66 14.63 -6.65
N LYS A 138 -13.66 14.94 -7.49
CA LYS A 138 -13.92 15.42 -8.86
C LYS A 138 -14.56 14.30 -9.68
N PRO A 139 -15.58 14.58 -10.52
CA PRO A 139 -16.25 13.56 -11.33
C PRO A 139 -15.29 12.74 -12.21
N ILE A 140 -14.22 13.36 -12.73
CA ILE A 140 -13.21 12.69 -13.54
C ILE A 140 -12.53 11.54 -12.76
N LEU A 141 -12.34 11.67 -11.46
CA LEU A 141 -11.74 10.61 -10.65
C LEU A 141 -12.65 9.38 -10.55
N TRP A 142 -13.97 9.57 -10.53
CA TRP A 142 -14.92 8.46 -10.60
C TRP A 142 -14.83 7.71 -11.93
N LEU A 143 -14.73 8.44 -13.04
CA LEU A 143 -14.51 7.82 -14.35
C LEU A 143 -13.20 7.03 -14.36
N CYS A 144 -12.11 7.58 -13.83
CA CYS A 144 -10.83 6.87 -13.72
C CYS A 144 -10.94 5.61 -12.86
N VAL A 145 -11.65 5.68 -11.73
CA VAL A 145 -11.88 4.52 -10.84
C VAL A 145 -12.64 3.42 -11.58
N VAL A 146 -13.70 3.76 -12.32
CA VAL A 146 -14.45 2.78 -13.12
C VAL A 146 -13.57 2.14 -14.19
N ILE A 147 -12.83 2.95 -14.97
CA ILE A 147 -11.93 2.43 -16.01
C ILE A 147 -10.86 1.52 -15.41
N ALA A 148 -10.24 1.91 -14.29
CA ALA A 148 -9.24 1.09 -13.61
C ALA A 148 -9.83 -0.22 -13.08
N THR A 149 -11.04 -0.19 -12.50
CA THR A 149 -11.72 -1.40 -12.01
C THR A 149 -12.04 -2.37 -13.14
N VAL A 150 -12.53 -1.86 -14.27
CA VAL A 150 -12.77 -2.68 -15.47
C VAL A 150 -11.45 -3.26 -15.99
N GLY A 151 -10.39 -2.45 -16.03
CA GLY A 151 -9.06 -2.93 -16.44
C GLY A 151 -8.54 -4.05 -15.53
N MET A 152 -8.66 -3.88 -14.22
CA MET A 152 -8.27 -4.92 -13.26
C MET A 152 -9.14 -6.18 -13.36
N TYR A 153 -10.43 -6.03 -13.67
CA TYR A 153 -11.28 -7.18 -13.95
C TYR A 153 -10.73 -8.02 -15.11
N PHE A 154 -10.39 -7.39 -16.23
CA PHE A 154 -9.76 -8.10 -17.37
C PHE A 154 -8.39 -8.71 -17.05
N LEU A 155 -7.63 -8.11 -16.12
CA LEU A 155 -6.35 -8.62 -15.65
C LEU A 155 -6.45 -9.95 -14.88
N CYS A 156 -7.56 -10.15 -14.17
CA CYS A 156 -7.59 -11.14 -13.10
C CYS A 156 -8.70 -12.19 -13.23
N VAL A 157 -9.67 -11.96 -14.13
CA VAL A 157 -10.79 -12.91 -14.33
C VAL A 157 -10.44 -13.91 -15.45
N THR A 158 -9.40 -14.69 -15.23
CA THR A 158 -9.07 -15.85 -16.07
C THR A 158 -9.50 -17.17 -15.42
N GLU A 159 -9.86 -17.15 -14.15
CA GLU A 159 -10.25 -18.34 -13.40
C GLU A 159 -11.78 -18.54 -13.41
N THR A 160 -12.21 -19.64 -14.03
CA THR A 160 -13.61 -20.11 -14.03
C THR A 160 -13.95 -20.79 -12.69
N GLY A 161 -13.91 -20.02 -11.60
CA GLY A 161 -14.28 -20.51 -10.27
C GLY A 161 -15.35 -19.59 -9.64
N GLY A 162 -16.21 -20.17 -8.83
CA GLY A 162 -17.16 -19.40 -8.00
C GLY A 162 -16.46 -18.49 -6.96
N ILE A 163 -17.23 -17.74 -6.19
CA ILE A 163 -16.73 -16.93 -5.08
C ILE A 163 -16.22 -17.88 -3.99
N THR A 164 -14.94 -17.73 -3.64
CA THR A 164 -14.29 -18.51 -2.56
C THR A 164 -14.29 -17.72 -1.25
N ILE A 165 -14.02 -18.38 -0.13
CA ILE A 165 -13.79 -17.70 1.14
C ILE A 165 -12.59 -16.74 1.08
N GLY A 166 -11.56 -17.11 0.29
CA GLY A 166 -10.41 -16.24 0.03
C GLY A 166 -10.80 -14.92 -0.62
N ASP A 167 -11.74 -14.94 -1.57
CA ASP A 167 -12.23 -13.74 -2.23
C ASP A 167 -12.92 -12.78 -1.26
N VAL A 168 -13.75 -13.32 -0.36
CA VAL A 168 -14.44 -12.53 0.68
C VAL A 168 -13.40 -11.89 1.62
N LEU A 169 -12.39 -12.66 2.03
CA LEU A 169 -11.29 -12.14 2.86
C LEU A 169 -10.52 -11.03 2.14
N LEU A 170 -10.22 -11.18 0.85
CA LEU A 170 -9.52 -10.16 0.08
C LEU A 170 -10.33 -8.89 -0.13
N ILE A 171 -11.65 -8.98 -0.30
CA ILE A 171 -12.53 -7.82 -0.34
C ILE A 171 -12.55 -7.10 1.02
N MET A 172 -12.60 -7.85 2.12
CA MET A 172 -12.49 -7.29 3.47
C MET A 172 -11.12 -6.63 3.69
N CYS A 173 -10.04 -7.25 3.22
CA CYS A 173 -8.71 -6.66 3.20
C CYS A 173 -8.68 -5.34 2.44
N ALA A 174 -9.28 -5.26 1.25
CA ALA A 174 -9.36 -4.04 0.46
C ALA A 174 -10.05 -2.90 1.23
N PHE A 175 -11.12 -3.21 1.98
CA PHE A 175 -11.77 -2.24 2.86
C PHE A 175 -10.84 -1.76 3.97
N LEU A 176 -10.14 -2.66 4.64
CA LEU A 176 -9.20 -2.31 5.71
C LEU A 176 -8.02 -1.46 5.18
N PHE A 177 -7.49 -1.77 3.99
CA PHE A 177 -6.48 -0.92 3.36
C PHE A 177 -7.04 0.45 2.95
N ALA A 178 -8.29 0.53 2.47
CA ALA A 178 -8.93 1.81 2.21
C ALA A 178 -9.04 2.66 3.48
N VAL A 179 -9.40 2.08 4.62
CA VAL A 179 -9.40 2.74 5.93
C VAL A 179 -8.00 3.19 6.31
N GLN A 180 -6.97 2.32 6.17
CA GLN A 180 -5.57 2.66 6.44
C GLN A 180 -5.10 3.85 5.59
N ILE A 181 -5.39 3.86 4.29
CA ILE A 181 -5.08 4.96 3.37
C ILE A 181 -5.71 6.28 3.87
N MET A 182 -6.94 6.26 4.35
CA MET A 182 -7.63 7.44 4.86
C MET A 182 -7.06 7.92 6.19
N ILE A 183 -6.66 7.01 7.09
CA ILE A 183 -5.99 7.35 8.35
C ILE A 183 -4.62 7.97 8.07
N VAL A 184 -3.82 7.36 7.20
CA VAL A 184 -2.52 7.90 6.77
C VAL A 184 -2.68 9.31 6.20
N ASP A 185 -3.65 9.54 5.30
CA ASP A 185 -3.90 10.86 4.70
C ASP A 185 -4.24 11.92 5.77
N HIS A 186 -4.91 11.53 6.85
CA HIS A 186 -5.20 12.46 7.95
C HIS A 186 -3.93 12.84 8.72
N PHE A 187 -3.11 11.87 9.12
CA PHE A 187 -1.98 12.09 10.02
C PHE A 187 -0.72 12.62 9.32
N VAL A 188 -0.44 12.18 8.07
CA VAL A 188 0.79 12.56 7.36
C VAL A 188 0.87 14.04 7.02
N LYS A 189 -0.25 14.75 7.01
CA LYS A 189 -0.28 16.21 6.78
C LYS A 189 0.45 17.01 7.85
N THR A 190 0.50 16.47 9.05
CA THR A 190 1.11 17.13 10.22
C THR A 190 2.28 16.35 10.81
N LEU A 191 2.37 15.04 10.57
CA LEU A 191 3.41 14.17 11.07
C LEU A 191 4.49 13.89 10.00
N ASP A 192 5.66 13.48 10.44
CA ASP A 192 6.70 12.93 9.59
C ASP A 192 6.33 11.51 9.15
N GLY A 193 6.31 11.27 7.83
CA GLY A 193 5.83 10.00 7.25
C GLY A 193 6.70 8.81 7.62
N VAL A 194 8.03 8.99 7.72
CA VAL A 194 8.95 7.89 8.07
C VAL A 194 8.76 7.46 9.52
N ARG A 195 8.62 8.43 10.44
CA ARG A 195 8.33 8.13 11.86
C ARG A 195 6.95 7.50 12.03
N LEU A 196 5.95 7.94 11.24
CA LEU A 196 4.62 7.33 11.26
C LEU A 196 4.68 5.86 10.81
N SER A 197 5.43 5.56 9.72
CA SER A 197 5.65 4.18 9.26
C SER A 197 6.40 3.34 10.30
N LEU A 198 7.40 3.89 10.97
CA LEU A 198 8.12 3.17 12.03
C LEU A 198 7.19 2.74 13.17
N VAL A 199 6.36 3.66 13.68
CA VAL A 199 5.42 3.35 14.77
C VAL A 199 4.32 2.40 14.28
N GLN A 200 3.80 2.56 13.06
CA GLN A 200 2.84 1.66 12.43
C GLN A 200 3.33 0.21 12.42
N PHE A 201 4.56 -0.04 11.98
CA PHE A 201 5.11 -1.40 11.94
C PHE A 201 5.54 -1.91 13.31
N ALA A 202 5.94 -1.04 14.25
CA ALA A 202 6.17 -1.46 15.63
C ALA A 202 4.87 -1.98 16.28
N VAL A 203 3.74 -1.29 16.05
CA VAL A 203 2.44 -1.75 16.53
C VAL A 203 2.00 -3.05 15.86
N ALA A 204 2.17 -3.16 14.54
CA ALA A 204 1.86 -4.39 13.80
C ALA A 204 2.71 -5.57 14.31
N ALA A 205 4.01 -5.36 14.58
CA ALA A 205 4.90 -6.38 15.14
C ALA A 205 4.40 -6.87 16.50
N VAL A 206 4.02 -5.97 17.40
CA VAL A 206 3.52 -6.35 18.74
C VAL A 206 2.22 -7.15 18.63
N ILE A 207 1.24 -6.67 17.84
CA ILE A 207 -0.05 -7.36 17.71
C ILE A 207 0.13 -8.75 17.09
N SER A 208 0.91 -8.85 16.01
CA SER A 208 1.14 -10.13 15.33
C SER A 208 1.98 -11.09 16.18
N THR A 209 2.90 -10.60 17.02
CA THR A 209 3.64 -11.45 17.97
C THR A 209 2.71 -12.07 19.01
N VAL A 210 1.76 -11.31 19.53
CA VAL A 210 0.75 -11.86 20.44
C VAL A 210 -0.05 -12.98 19.75
N GLY A 211 -0.52 -12.74 18.51
CA GLY A 211 -1.21 -13.75 17.72
C GLY A 211 -0.34 -14.99 17.42
N MET A 212 0.94 -14.79 17.10
CA MET A 212 1.90 -15.85 16.84
C MET A 212 1.99 -16.83 18.03
N PHE A 213 2.16 -16.32 19.25
CA PHE A 213 2.27 -17.18 20.44
C PHE A 213 0.95 -17.82 20.88
N ILE A 214 -0.21 -17.26 20.50
CA ILE A 214 -1.52 -17.80 20.87
C ILE A 214 -2.01 -18.87 19.88
N PHE A 215 -1.74 -18.68 18.58
CA PHE A 215 -2.40 -19.42 17.51
C PHE A 215 -1.45 -20.29 16.68
N GLU A 216 -0.12 -20.15 16.82
CA GLU A 216 0.85 -20.82 15.96
C GLU A 216 1.97 -21.47 16.76
N GLU A 217 2.46 -22.59 16.26
CA GLU A 217 3.70 -23.20 16.74
C GLU A 217 4.86 -22.63 15.92
N VAL A 218 5.86 -22.11 16.60
CA VAL A 218 7.01 -21.44 15.97
C VAL A 218 8.11 -22.46 15.70
N ASP A 219 8.32 -22.80 14.41
CA ASP A 219 9.41 -23.67 13.97
C ASP A 219 10.58 -22.85 13.40
N PRO A 220 11.76 -22.84 14.09
CA PRO A 220 12.94 -22.12 13.61
C PRO A 220 13.47 -22.63 12.25
N VAL A 221 13.27 -23.90 11.91
CA VAL A 221 13.71 -24.48 10.64
C VAL A 221 12.84 -23.94 9.51
N ALA A 222 11.51 -23.95 9.71
CA ALA A 222 10.55 -23.38 8.75
C ALA A 222 10.79 -21.87 8.54
N ILE A 223 11.11 -21.11 9.61
CA ILE A 223 11.51 -19.69 9.50
C ILE A 223 12.77 -19.55 8.64
N GLY A 224 13.76 -20.43 8.80
CA GLY A 224 14.97 -20.43 7.98
C GLY A 224 14.66 -20.65 6.49
N ASN A 225 13.74 -21.56 6.17
CA ASN A 225 13.29 -21.82 4.79
C ASN A 225 12.55 -20.60 4.18
N ALA A 226 11.78 -19.88 4.99
CA ALA A 226 11.05 -18.68 4.58
C ALA A 226 11.90 -17.39 4.62
N ALA A 227 13.21 -17.46 4.96
CA ALA A 227 14.03 -16.28 5.26
C ALA A 227 14.07 -15.25 4.13
N PHE A 228 14.18 -15.67 2.86
CA PHE A 228 14.14 -14.77 1.71
C PHE A 228 12.80 -14.05 1.59
N SER A 229 11.69 -14.77 1.70
CA SER A 229 10.33 -14.23 1.65
C SER A 229 10.07 -13.24 2.79
N ILE A 230 10.53 -13.55 4.00
CA ILE A 230 10.44 -12.68 5.16
C ILE A 230 11.28 -11.41 4.95
N PHE A 231 12.51 -11.54 4.45
CA PHE A 231 13.38 -10.39 4.16
C PHE A 231 12.77 -9.49 3.10
N TYR A 232 12.32 -10.05 1.98
CA TYR A 232 11.70 -9.31 0.88
C TYR A 232 10.45 -8.56 1.37
N ALA A 233 9.54 -9.26 2.04
CA ALA A 233 8.32 -8.68 2.58
C ALA A 233 8.59 -7.68 3.73
N GLY A 234 9.61 -7.91 4.52
CA GLY A 234 9.98 -7.06 5.65
C GLY A 234 10.66 -5.77 5.24
N VAL A 235 11.73 -5.85 4.48
CA VAL A 235 12.54 -4.67 4.11
C VAL A 235 11.91 -3.94 2.93
N LEU A 236 11.64 -4.63 1.81
CA LEU A 236 11.17 -3.96 0.60
C LEU A 236 9.69 -3.58 0.70
N SER A 237 8.81 -4.52 1.04
CA SER A 237 7.38 -4.25 1.09
C SER A 237 7.00 -3.41 2.33
N SER A 238 7.28 -3.90 3.54
CA SER A 238 6.89 -3.21 4.78
C SER A 238 7.77 -1.98 5.07
N GLY A 239 9.09 -2.10 4.96
CA GLY A 239 10.02 -1.02 5.25
C GLY A 239 9.98 0.08 4.19
N ILE A 240 10.19 -0.26 2.93
CA ILE A 240 10.32 0.74 1.86
C ILE A 240 8.96 1.10 1.27
N ALA A 241 8.21 0.17 0.68
CA ALA A 241 7.01 0.50 -0.10
C ALA A 241 5.91 1.18 0.73
N PHE A 242 5.58 0.67 1.93
CA PHE A 242 4.63 1.36 2.81
C PHE A 242 5.12 2.74 3.26
N THR A 243 6.43 2.91 3.47
CA THR A 243 6.98 4.23 3.82
C THR A 243 6.89 5.19 2.65
N LEU A 244 7.17 4.74 1.42
CA LEU A 244 6.98 5.53 0.20
C LEU A 244 5.51 5.94 0.04
N GLN A 245 4.56 5.03 0.31
CA GLN A 245 3.12 5.34 0.34
C GLN A 245 2.83 6.47 1.32
N VAL A 246 3.22 6.32 2.59
CA VAL A 246 2.93 7.30 3.64
C VAL A 246 3.53 8.66 3.28
N VAL A 247 4.78 8.72 2.84
CA VAL A 247 5.45 9.97 2.45
C VAL A 247 4.78 10.61 1.23
N ALA A 248 4.42 9.82 0.23
CA ALA A 248 3.82 10.31 -1.00
C ALA A 248 2.41 10.87 -0.78
N GLN A 249 1.61 10.25 0.09
CA GLN A 249 0.24 10.68 0.39
C GLN A 249 0.18 12.10 0.97
N LYS A 250 1.27 12.63 1.55
CA LYS A 250 1.33 14.02 2.01
C LYS A 250 0.99 15.04 0.92
N ASN A 251 1.32 14.76 -0.32
CA ASN A 251 1.18 15.69 -1.45
C ASN A 251 0.10 15.27 -2.47
N LEU A 252 -0.60 14.17 -2.23
CA LEU A 252 -1.58 13.59 -3.13
C LEU A 252 -2.97 13.52 -2.49
N ASN A 253 -3.99 13.57 -3.33
CA ASN A 253 -5.33 13.19 -2.90
C ASN A 253 -5.40 11.68 -2.72
N PRO A 254 -6.02 11.13 -1.64
CA PRO A 254 -6.07 9.70 -1.39
C PRO A 254 -6.68 8.89 -2.53
N THR A 255 -7.67 9.41 -3.25
CA THR A 255 -8.23 8.74 -4.44
C THR A 255 -7.21 8.64 -5.59
N VAL A 256 -6.39 9.69 -5.80
CA VAL A 256 -5.31 9.63 -6.80
C VAL A 256 -4.21 8.68 -6.33
N ALA A 257 -3.88 8.69 -5.05
CA ALA A 257 -2.91 7.78 -4.49
C ALA A 257 -3.34 6.31 -4.65
N SER A 258 -4.60 5.99 -4.32
CA SER A 258 -5.13 4.62 -4.47
C SER A 258 -5.15 4.16 -5.94
N LEU A 259 -5.49 5.05 -6.89
CA LEU A 259 -5.41 4.76 -8.31
C LEU A 259 -3.98 4.43 -8.77
N ILE A 260 -2.97 5.18 -8.32
CA ILE A 260 -1.57 4.88 -8.69
C ILE A 260 -1.11 3.57 -8.05
N MET A 261 -1.47 3.35 -6.79
CA MET A 261 -1.10 2.11 -6.09
C MET A 261 -1.73 0.87 -6.72
N SER A 262 -2.90 0.97 -7.39
CA SER A 262 -3.51 -0.17 -8.08
C SER A 262 -2.66 -0.73 -9.24
N LEU A 263 -1.58 -0.03 -9.66
CA LEU A 263 -0.56 -0.63 -10.53
C LEU A 263 0.08 -1.89 -9.95
N GLU A 264 -0.07 -2.15 -8.65
CA GLU A 264 0.45 -3.38 -8.06
C GLU A 264 -0.12 -4.63 -8.72
N SER A 265 -1.39 -4.62 -9.16
CA SER A 265 -2.01 -5.73 -9.90
C SER A 265 -1.40 -5.89 -11.31
N VAL A 266 -1.07 -4.79 -11.96
CA VAL A 266 -0.37 -4.81 -13.26
C VAL A 266 1.05 -5.35 -13.10
N PHE A 267 1.77 -4.90 -12.09
CA PHE A 267 3.12 -5.38 -11.82
C PHE A 267 3.13 -6.85 -11.36
N ALA A 268 2.08 -7.31 -10.66
CA ALA A 268 1.92 -8.72 -10.31
C ALA A 268 1.75 -9.58 -11.57
N ALA A 269 0.92 -9.17 -12.53
CA ALA A 269 0.74 -9.86 -13.81
C ALA A 269 2.03 -9.87 -14.64
N LEU A 270 2.74 -8.74 -14.70
CA LEU A 270 4.04 -8.65 -15.40
C LEU A 270 5.11 -9.51 -14.73
N ALA A 271 5.12 -9.60 -13.41
CA ALA A 271 6.02 -10.49 -12.69
C ALA A 271 5.74 -11.95 -13.03
N GLY A 272 4.46 -12.39 -13.01
CA GLY A 272 4.07 -13.73 -13.46
C GLY A 272 4.57 -14.03 -14.87
N ALA A 273 4.42 -13.07 -15.80
CA ALA A 273 4.90 -13.22 -17.16
C ALA A 273 6.44 -13.37 -17.24
N PHE A 274 7.18 -12.67 -16.39
CA PHE A 274 8.64 -12.81 -16.32
C PHE A 274 9.07 -14.20 -15.84
N PHE A 275 8.28 -14.82 -14.96
CA PHE A 275 8.50 -16.20 -14.51
C PHE A 275 7.92 -17.28 -15.43
N GLY A 276 7.51 -16.92 -16.66
CA GLY A 276 7.12 -17.85 -17.72
C GLY A 276 5.61 -18.03 -17.91
N GLU A 277 4.78 -17.32 -17.19
CA GLU A 277 3.35 -17.23 -17.47
C GLU A 277 3.12 -16.39 -18.73
N ARG A 278 2.25 -16.84 -19.64
CA ARG A 278 1.91 -16.06 -20.84
C ARG A 278 0.75 -15.12 -20.54
N LEU A 279 0.98 -13.82 -20.71
CA LEU A 279 -0.10 -12.86 -20.65
C LEU A 279 -1.11 -13.09 -21.78
N THR A 280 -2.36 -13.23 -21.41
CA THR A 280 -3.47 -13.32 -22.37
C THR A 280 -3.78 -11.93 -22.99
N PRO A 281 -4.42 -11.87 -24.17
CA PRO A 281 -4.85 -10.59 -24.73
C PRO A 281 -5.75 -9.78 -23.79
N ASN A 282 -6.58 -10.43 -22.97
CA ASN A 282 -7.43 -9.78 -21.97
C ASN A 282 -6.60 -9.11 -20.88
N GLU A 283 -5.55 -9.77 -20.39
CA GLU A 283 -4.64 -9.20 -19.40
C GLU A 283 -3.87 -7.99 -19.94
N ILE A 284 -3.41 -8.05 -21.19
CA ILE A 284 -2.76 -6.91 -21.86
C ILE A 284 -3.74 -5.73 -21.99
N PHE A 285 -4.99 -6.00 -22.39
CA PHE A 285 -6.03 -4.99 -22.46
C PHE A 285 -6.35 -4.39 -21.08
N GLY A 286 -6.42 -5.23 -20.04
CA GLY A 286 -6.59 -4.81 -18.66
C GLY A 286 -5.48 -3.87 -18.18
N CYS A 287 -4.22 -4.23 -18.43
CA CYS A 287 -3.05 -3.38 -18.14
C CYS A 287 -3.19 -2.00 -18.81
N ALA A 288 -3.55 -1.97 -20.09
CA ALA A 288 -3.70 -0.72 -20.83
C ALA A 288 -4.79 0.18 -20.23
N LEU A 289 -5.94 -0.38 -19.83
CA LEU A 289 -7.02 0.37 -19.18
C LEU A 289 -6.57 0.96 -17.84
N VAL A 290 -5.85 0.20 -17.00
CA VAL A 290 -5.33 0.70 -15.72
C VAL A 290 -4.36 1.87 -15.95
N PHE A 291 -3.42 1.74 -16.88
CA PHE A 291 -2.51 2.83 -17.24
C PHE A 291 -3.25 4.08 -17.73
N VAL A 292 -4.23 3.93 -18.62
CA VAL A 292 -5.06 5.04 -19.12
C VAL A 292 -5.77 5.75 -17.97
N ALA A 293 -6.38 5.00 -17.04
CA ALA A 293 -7.05 5.58 -15.88
C ALA A 293 -6.10 6.41 -15.00
N ILE A 294 -4.88 5.92 -14.76
CA ILE A 294 -3.89 6.63 -13.95
C ILE A 294 -3.40 7.90 -14.63
N ILE A 295 -3.14 7.84 -15.93
CA ILE A 295 -2.74 9.04 -16.71
C ILE A 295 -3.86 10.09 -16.66
N LEU A 296 -5.12 9.70 -16.90
CA LEU A 296 -6.28 10.60 -16.85
C LEU A 296 -6.46 11.22 -15.46
N ALA A 297 -6.23 10.48 -14.39
CA ALA A 297 -6.35 10.98 -13.02
C ALA A 297 -5.31 12.07 -12.68
N GLN A 298 -4.18 12.09 -13.37
CA GLN A 298 -3.11 13.07 -13.17
C GLN A 298 -3.22 14.30 -14.06
N VAL A 299 -4.03 14.26 -15.12
CA VAL A 299 -4.23 15.40 -16.03
C VAL A 299 -5.09 16.47 -15.35
N PRO A 300 -4.66 17.74 -15.31
CA PRO A 300 -5.50 18.83 -14.84
C PRO A 300 -6.74 18.97 -15.72
N VAL A 301 -7.94 18.93 -15.12
CA VAL A 301 -9.24 19.02 -15.83
C VAL A 301 -9.34 20.25 -16.73
N GLU A 302 -8.67 21.34 -16.35
CA GLU A 302 -8.60 22.58 -17.13
C GLU A 302 -8.01 22.38 -18.54
N ASN A 303 -7.08 21.41 -18.69
CA ASN A 303 -6.48 21.09 -20.00
C ASN A 303 -7.42 20.23 -20.86
N LEU A 304 -8.23 19.36 -20.24
CA LEU A 304 -9.23 18.54 -20.97
C LEU A 304 -10.36 19.39 -21.52
N ILE A 305 -10.78 20.44 -20.80
CA ILE A 305 -11.84 21.37 -21.26
C ILE A 305 -11.33 22.26 -22.42
N LYS A 306 -10.04 22.61 -22.44
CA LYS A 306 -9.43 23.36 -23.53
C LYS A 306 -9.36 22.58 -24.85
N ILE A 307 -9.17 21.25 -24.78
CA ILE A 307 -9.15 20.38 -25.96
C ILE A 307 -10.55 20.30 -26.61
N ARG A 308 -11.63 20.38 -25.81
CA ARG A 308 -13.02 20.30 -26.29
C ARG A 308 -13.53 21.63 -26.89
N ARG A 309 -12.79 22.73 -26.75
CA ARG A 309 -13.14 24.05 -27.28
C ARG A 309 -12.31 24.47 -28.49
N LYS A 310 -11.42 23.60 -28.97
CA LYS A 310 -10.77 23.67 -30.29
C LYS A 310 -11.39 22.63 -31.24
#